data_f9dc62bb6b954e48cf3d34ef026c94fd
#
_entry.id   f9dc62bb6b954e48cf3d34ef026c94fd
#
_cell.length_a   1.000
_cell.length_b   1.000
_cell.length_c   1.000
_cell.angle_alpha   90.00
_cell.angle_beta   90.00
_cell.angle_gamma   90.00
#
_symmetry.space_group_name_H-M   'P 1'
#
loop_
_entity.id
_entity.type
_entity.pdbx_description
1 polymer ?
#
loop_
_entity_poly.entity_id
_entity_poly.type
_entity_poly.pdbx_seq_one_letter_code
_entity_poly.pdbx_strand_id
1 'polypeptide(L)'
;MNCFELDTISHSYDRETVPKDVTLQLNSGEILGLFGHNGAGKTTTIKLILGLMKPSAGRLSVLGGEAGDPKVSQHIGYLPENVMFYPQLTGREILAHFARLKGASPAQVPELLAQVGLADAMDARTRTYSKGMRQRLGLAQALLGKPRLLMLDEPTVGLDPVATADLYRLLRQLRDEGTGIVLCSHVLPGVEPYIDRAAILTAGALQAVGDLPSLRRQANMPVTLDLTSAGDVGELENTVNAATRGRETVLRRDGQQLSVDIDPHEKMPVLQELLASGAIADLSIHQPSLEDLYVHFIGAGGLAHRGGAQ
;
A
#
# COMPACT_ATOMS: atom_id res chain seq x y z
N MET A 1 17.59 -10.18 -1.67
CA MET A 1 18.33 -9.65 -0.49
C MET A 1 17.34 -8.84 0.32
N ASN A 2 17.27 -9.02 1.66
CA ASN A 2 16.31 -8.30 2.49
C ASN A 2 16.70 -6.82 2.61
N CYS A 3 15.75 -5.92 2.41
CA CYS A 3 15.91 -4.49 2.68
C CYS A 3 15.72 -4.20 4.17
N PHE A 4 14.75 -4.85 4.81
CA PHE A 4 14.67 -4.91 6.26
C PHE A 4 14.02 -6.21 6.73
N GLU A 5 14.25 -6.52 8.00
CA GLU A 5 13.64 -7.64 8.71
C GLU A 5 13.31 -7.21 10.14
N LEU A 6 12.02 -7.27 10.47
CA LEU A 6 11.45 -7.10 11.80
C LEU A 6 11.11 -8.48 12.33
N ASP A 7 11.72 -8.89 13.44
CA ASP A 7 11.43 -10.15 14.13
C ASP A 7 10.85 -9.84 15.50
N THR A 8 9.54 -10.05 15.66
CA THR A 8 8.77 -9.82 16.89
C THR A 8 9.00 -8.44 17.51
N ILE A 9 9.03 -7.41 16.66
CA ILE A 9 9.30 -6.05 17.09
C ILE A 9 8.15 -5.48 17.91
N SER A 10 8.49 -5.00 19.10
CA SER A 10 7.58 -4.21 19.94
C SER A 10 8.23 -2.90 20.34
N HIS A 11 7.44 -1.83 20.45
CA HIS A 11 7.88 -0.55 21.01
C HIS A 11 6.83 -0.02 21.98
N SER A 12 7.28 0.29 23.20
CA SER A 12 6.40 0.79 24.25
C SER A 12 6.62 2.30 24.45
N TYR A 13 5.54 3.06 24.32
CA TYR A 13 5.40 4.39 24.93
C TYR A 13 4.91 4.22 26.37
N ASP A 14 4.96 5.24 27.19
CA ASP A 14 4.69 5.19 28.65
C ASP A 14 3.50 4.30 29.07
N ARG A 15 2.43 4.25 28.28
CA ARG A 15 1.19 3.50 28.60
C ARG A 15 0.69 2.58 27.49
N GLU A 16 1.31 2.58 26.33
CA GLU A 16 0.84 1.85 25.15
C GLU A 16 2.00 1.22 24.40
N THR A 17 1.81 0.00 23.93
CA THR A 17 2.80 -0.70 23.10
C THR A 17 2.33 -0.69 21.65
N VAL A 18 3.04 0.05 20.79
CA VAL A 18 2.76 0.19 19.35
C VAL A 18 4.08 0.42 18.59
N PRO A 19 4.52 -0.48 17.70
CA PRO A 19 3.94 -1.79 17.33
C PRO A 19 4.07 -2.85 18.43
N LYS A 20 3.32 -3.95 18.28
CA LYS A 20 3.27 -5.07 19.20
C LYS A 20 3.53 -6.38 18.44
N ASP A 21 4.64 -7.04 18.76
CA ASP A 21 5.06 -8.33 18.22
C ASP A 21 5.00 -8.42 16.67
N VAL A 22 5.39 -7.32 16.00
CA VAL A 22 5.33 -7.23 14.53
C VAL A 22 6.51 -8.00 13.93
N THR A 23 6.20 -9.00 13.09
CA THR A 23 7.16 -9.70 12.24
C THR A 23 6.86 -9.35 10.78
N LEU A 24 7.81 -8.69 10.12
CA LEU A 24 7.62 -8.18 8.76
C LEU A 24 8.97 -8.06 8.06
N GLN A 25 9.00 -8.39 6.78
CA GLN A 25 10.21 -8.23 5.96
C GLN A 25 9.89 -7.60 4.62
N LEU A 26 10.87 -6.94 4.04
CA LEU A 26 10.84 -6.39 2.69
C LEU A 26 12.07 -6.85 1.91
N ASN A 27 11.85 -7.32 0.68
CA ASN A 27 12.93 -7.69 -0.22
C ASN A 27 13.35 -6.53 -1.14
N SER A 28 14.55 -6.64 -1.70
CA SER A 28 15.00 -5.79 -2.81
C SER A 28 14.10 -6.03 -4.03
N GLY A 29 13.70 -4.95 -4.72
CA GLY A 29 12.80 -5.05 -5.87
C GLY A 29 11.36 -5.43 -5.51
N GLU A 30 10.90 -5.02 -4.35
CA GLU A 30 9.54 -5.27 -3.86
C GLU A 30 8.89 -3.97 -3.39
N ILE A 31 7.59 -3.78 -3.68
CA ILE A 31 6.76 -2.72 -3.13
C ILE A 31 5.80 -3.32 -2.10
N LEU A 32 6.01 -2.99 -0.83
CA LEU A 32 5.14 -3.37 0.28
C LEU A 32 4.21 -2.22 0.64
N GLY A 33 2.91 -2.42 0.46
CA GLY A 33 1.89 -1.53 1.00
C GLY A 33 1.72 -1.76 2.51
N LEU A 34 1.89 -0.73 3.33
CA LEU A 34 1.67 -0.78 4.77
C LEU A 34 0.40 0.01 5.11
N PHE A 35 -0.68 -0.70 5.41
CA PHE A 35 -2.01 -0.15 5.60
C PHE A 35 -2.47 -0.22 7.05
N GLY A 36 -3.28 0.75 7.46
CA GLY A 36 -3.85 0.82 8.81
C GLY A 36 -4.44 2.21 9.06
N HIS A 37 -5.39 2.28 9.99
CA HIS A 37 -5.95 3.57 10.42
C HIS A 37 -4.90 4.44 11.13
N ASN A 38 -5.25 5.69 11.43
CA ASN A 38 -4.40 6.57 12.23
C ASN A 38 -4.21 5.99 13.64
N GLY A 39 -2.96 5.91 14.10
CA GLY A 39 -2.61 5.25 15.35
C GLY A 39 -2.38 3.73 15.24
N ALA A 40 -2.54 3.10 14.07
CA ALA A 40 -2.27 1.67 13.88
C ALA A 40 -0.81 1.25 14.06
N GLY A 41 0.13 2.21 14.16
CA GLY A 41 1.56 1.93 14.34
C GLY A 41 2.43 2.10 13.09
N LYS A 42 1.86 2.51 11.94
CA LYS A 42 2.62 2.69 10.69
C LYS A 42 3.81 3.62 10.83
N THR A 43 3.59 4.84 11.29
CA THR A 43 4.66 5.85 11.46
C THR A 43 5.68 5.42 12.51
N THR A 44 5.28 4.72 13.58
CA THR A 44 6.20 4.17 14.56
C THR A 44 7.08 3.08 13.95
N THR A 45 6.48 2.18 13.15
CA THR A 45 7.23 1.15 12.42
C THR A 45 8.24 1.77 11.45
N ILE A 46 7.84 2.82 10.71
CA ILE A 46 8.77 3.59 9.87
C ILE A 46 9.92 4.16 10.69
N LYS A 47 9.65 4.83 11.81
CA LYS A 47 10.68 5.44 12.67
C LYS A 47 11.65 4.41 13.25
N LEU A 48 11.19 3.21 13.56
CA LEU A 48 12.05 2.10 14.00
C LEU A 48 12.98 1.67 12.86
N ILE A 49 12.45 1.44 11.65
CA ILE A 49 13.24 1.06 10.47
C ILE A 49 14.27 2.15 10.12
N LEU A 50 13.91 3.42 10.25
CA LEU A 50 14.83 4.55 10.03
C LEU A 50 15.87 4.71 11.14
N GLY A 51 15.75 3.98 12.26
CA GLY A 51 16.62 4.12 13.42
C GLY A 51 16.41 5.41 14.22
N LEU A 52 15.29 6.10 14.00
CA LEU A 52 14.90 7.28 14.78
C LEU A 52 14.37 6.91 16.17
N MET A 53 14.03 5.65 16.35
CA MET A 53 13.58 5.06 17.61
C MET A 53 14.20 3.68 17.75
N LYS A 54 14.40 3.22 18.99
CA LYS A 54 14.86 1.85 19.28
C LYS A 54 13.67 0.98 19.66
N PRO A 55 13.61 -0.27 19.20
CA PRO A 55 12.59 -1.20 19.66
C PRO A 55 12.78 -1.49 21.16
N SER A 56 11.66 -1.72 21.86
CA SER A 56 11.69 -2.15 23.27
C SER A 56 11.92 -3.65 23.39
N ALA A 57 11.55 -4.43 22.36
CA ALA A 57 11.78 -5.87 22.25
C ALA A 57 11.87 -6.29 20.78
N GLY A 58 12.41 -7.49 20.54
CA GLY A 58 12.58 -8.06 19.21
C GLY A 58 13.91 -7.69 18.55
N ARG A 59 14.07 -8.05 17.27
CA ARG A 59 15.28 -7.80 16.48
C ARG A 59 14.92 -7.05 15.20
N LEU A 60 15.74 -6.07 14.86
CA LEU A 60 15.60 -5.25 13.66
C LEU A 60 16.92 -5.23 12.90
N SER A 61 16.87 -5.59 11.62
CA SER A 61 17.99 -5.45 10.68
C SER A 61 17.53 -4.64 9.48
N VAL A 62 18.34 -3.70 9.01
CA VAL A 62 18.07 -2.86 7.84
C VAL A 62 19.27 -2.89 6.90
N LEU A 63 19.08 -3.29 5.65
CA LEU A 63 20.12 -3.44 4.62
C LEU A 63 21.33 -4.28 5.10
N GLY A 64 21.06 -5.22 6.01
CA GLY A 64 22.08 -6.09 6.59
C GLY A 64 22.89 -5.46 7.72
N GLY A 65 22.49 -4.29 8.22
CA GLY A 65 23.12 -3.57 9.33
C GLY A 65 22.12 -3.16 10.40
N GLU A 66 22.60 -2.38 11.37
CA GLU A 66 21.80 -1.84 12.47
C GLU A 66 21.03 -0.60 11.98
N ALA A 67 19.76 -0.48 12.37
CA ALA A 67 18.95 0.70 12.08
C ALA A 67 19.57 1.94 12.76
N GLY A 68 19.69 3.03 11.98
CA GLY A 68 20.32 4.28 12.44
C GLY A 68 21.84 4.34 12.25
N ASP A 69 22.51 3.24 11.86
CA ASP A 69 23.91 3.33 11.44
C ASP A 69 24.03 4.29 10.24
N PRO A 70 24.94 5.28 10.26
CA PRO A 70 25.14 6.20 9.14
C PRO A 70 25.42 5.51 7.80
N LYS A 71 26.13 4.36 7.81
CA LYS A 71 26.41 3.57 6.59
C LYS A 71 25.15 2.91 6.04
N VAL A 72 24.16 2.63 6.86
CA VAL A 72 22.84 2.12 6.46
C VAL A 72 21.96 3.26 6.02
N SER A 73 21.87 4.33 6.82
CA SER A 73 20.97 5.47 6.60
C SER A 73 21.24 6.23 5.31
N GLN A 74 22.50 6.27 4.84
CA GLN A 74 22.84 6.89 3.53
C GLN A 74 22.15 6.19 2.35
N HIS A 75 21.78 4.92 2.49
CA HIS A 75 21.10 4.13 1.45
C HIS A 75 19.58 4.07 1.63
N ILE A 76 19.03 4.82 2.58
CA ILE A 76 17.59 4.93 2.79
C ILE A 76 17.09 6.27 2.28
N GLY A 77 15.99 6.25 1.53
CA GLY A 77 15.20 7.43 1.19
C GLY A 77 13.93 7.48 2.05
N TYR A 78 13.57 8.67 2.51
CA TYR A 78 12.36 8.85 3.30
C TYR A 78 11.57 10.08 2.85
N LEU A 79 10.30 9.89 2.55
CA LEU A 79 9.31 10.93 2.33
C LEU A 79 8.29 10.89 3.47
N PRO A 80 8.30 11.86 4.40
CA PRO A 80 7.29 11.96 5.45
C PRO A 80 5.95 12.47 4.90
N GLU A 81 4.85 12.20 5.61
CA GLU A 81 3.51 12.70 5.28
C GLU A 81 3.47 14.23 5.14
N ASN A 82 4.11 14.94 6.06
CA ASN A 82 4.16 16.38 6.09
C ASN A 82 5.56 16.88 5.73
N VAL A 83 5.69 17.41 4.51
CA VAL A 83 6.94 17.96 4.00
C VAL A 83 6.98 19.47 4.21
N MET A 84 7.99 19.94 4.93
CA MET A 84 8.22 21.36 5.19
C MET A 84 9.62 21.76 4.68
N PHE A 85 9.67 22.85 3.94
CA PHE A 85 10.91 23.42 3.42
C PHE A 85 11.04 24.89 3.84
N TYR A 86 12.25 25.42 3.80
CA TYR A 86 12.52 26.83 4.03
C TYR A 86 11.90 27.69 2.91
N PRO A 87 10.90 28.56 3.21
CA PRO A 87 10.09 29.23 2.19
C PRO A 87 10.89 30.18 1.29
N GLN A 88 12.05 30.62 1.75
CA GLN A 88 12.93 31.59 1.06
C GLN A 88 13.81 30.94 0.01
N LEU A 89 14.07 29.62 0.12
CA LEU A 89 14.93 28.88 -0.78
C LEU A 89 14.16 28.37 -2.00
N THR A 90 14.87 28.21 -3.10
CA THR A 90 14.36 27.55 -4.31
C THR A 90 14.38 26.03 -4.16
N GLY A 91 13.63 25.31 -5.01
CA GLY A 91 13.68 23.86 -5.04
C GLY A 91 15.08 23.32 -5.32
N ARG A 92 15.80 23.96 -6.22
CA ARG A 92 17.20 23.64 -6.55
C ARG A 92 18.12 23.81 -5.35
N GLU A 93 18.04 24.94 -4.63
CA GLU A 93 18.89 25.22 -3.47
C GLU A 93 18.64 24.20 -2.35
N ILE A 94 17.38 23.88 -2.09
CA ILE A 94 16.98 22.87 -1.09
C ILE A 94 17.55 21.51 -1.46
N LEU A 95 17.29 21.06 -2.70
CA LEU A 95 17.75 19.74 -3.11
C LEU A 95 19.27 19.63 -3.16
N ALA A 96 19.97 20.71 -3.57
CA ALA A 96 21.43 20.79 -3.53
C ALA A 96 21.99 20.73 -2.10
N HIS A 97 21.29 21.32 -1.13
CA HIS A 97 21.68 21.23 0.29
C HIS A 97 21.59 19.77 0.78
N PHE A 98 20.46 19.09 0.52
CA PHE A 98 20.29 17.69 0.90
C PHE A 98 21.24 16.75 0.14
N ALA A 99 21.54 17.03 -1.13
CA ALA A 99 22.54 16.26 -1.88
C ALA A 99 23.91 16.31 -1.21
N ARG A 100 24.35 17.49 -0.75
CA ARG A 100 25.62 17.63 0.01
C ARG A 100 25.60 16.87 1.33
N LEU A 101 24.50 16.95 2.10
CA LEU A 101 24.37 16.22 3.37
C LEU A 101 24.42 14.71 3.17
N LYS A 102 23.86 14.21 2.07
CA LYS A 102 23.81 12.79 1.74
C LYS A 102 25.05 12.30 0.99
N GLY A 103 25.97 13.19 0.61
CA GLY A 103 27.12 12.84 -0.22
C GLY A 103 26.75 12.44 -1.66
N ALA A 104 25.57 12.87 -2.13
CA ALA A 104 25.11 12.59 -3.48
C ALA A 104 25.74 13.55 -4.51
N SER A 105 25.88 13.09 -5.76
CA SER A 105 26.41 13.92 -6.85
C SER A 105 25.52 15.15 -7.09
N PRO A 106 26.11 16.36 -7.22
CA PRO A 106 25.36 17.57 -7.57
C PRO A 106 24.57 17.45 -8.90
N ALA A 107 25.03 16.62 -9.83
CA ALA A 107 24.34 16.36 -11.09
C ALA A 107 22.94 15.76 -10.91
N GLN A 108 22.71 15.03 -9.82
CA GLN A 108 21.37 14.47 -9.51
C GLN A 108 20.32 15.55 -9.24
N VAL A 109 20.71 16.76 -8.87
CA VAL A 109 19.76 17.83 -8.50
C VAL A 109 18.84 18.20 -9.65
N PRO A 110 19.30 18.65 -10.81
CA PRO A 110 18.43 18.98 -11.93
C PRO A 110 17.73 17.72 -12.50
N GLU A 111 18.40 16.57 -12.49
CA GLU A 111 17.83 15.29 -12.98
C GLU A 111 16.61 14.88 -12.15
N LEU A 112 16.71 14.86 -10.83
CA LEU A 112 15.61 14.48 -9.94
C LEU A 112 14.48 15.50 -9.97
N LEU A 113 14.79 16.81 -10.03
CA LEU A 113 13.75 17.84 -10.17
C LEU A 113 12.95 17.67 -11.47
N ALA A 114 13.62 17.34 -12.57
CA ALA A 114 12.95 17.02 -13.83
C ALA A 114 12.11 15.73 -13.72
N GLN A 115 12.68 14.69 -13.12
CA GLN A 115 12.03 13.39 -12.94
C GLN A 115 10.72 13.49 -12.13
N VAL A 116 10.66 14.37 -11.13
CA VAL A 116 9.44 14.62 -10.35
C VAL A 116 8.55 15.72 -10.93
N GLY A 117 8.83 16.20 -12.15
CA GLY A 117 8.01 17.21 -12.83
C GLY A 117 8.12 18.62 -12.23
N LEU A 118 9.30 19.01 -11.75
CA LEU A 118 9.60 20.33 -11.19
C LEU A 118 10.66 21.08 -12.01
N ALA A 119 10.95 20.66 -13.26
CA ALA A 119 11.96 21.28 -14.10
C ALA A 119 11.75 22.79 -14.26
N ASP A 120 10.54 23.22 -14.62
CA ASP A 120 10.21 24.63 -14.88
C ASP A 120 10.11 25.48 -13.60
N ALA A 121 9.93 24.82 -12.45
CA ALA A 121 9.75 25.49 -11.15
C ALA A 121 10.97 25.40 -10.24
N MET A 122 12.05 24.74 -10.66
CA MET A 122 13.19 24.44 -9.80
C MET A 122 13.87 25.68 -9.22
N ASP A 123 13.83 26.82 -9.92
CA ASP A 123 14.43 28.10 -9.50
C ASP A 123 13.41 29.04 -8.85
N ALA A 124 12.13 28.64 -8.74
CA ALA A 124 11.13 29.37 -7.98
C ALA A 124 11.26 29.06 -6.47
N ARG A 125 10.96 30.06 -5.62
CA ARG A 125 11.00 29.90 -4.16
C ARG A 125 9.90 28.97 -3.68
N THR A 126 10.20 28.09 -2.72
CA THR A 126 9.26 27.07 -2.23
C THR A 126 8.02 27.64 -1.53
N ARG A 127 8.03 28.92 -1.11
CA ARG A 127 6.83 29.64 -0.65
C ARG A 127 5.72 29.70 -1.72
N THR A 128 6.09 29.66 -3.00
CA THR A 128 5.16 29.70 -4.14
C THR A 128 4.69 28.30 -4.57
N TYR A 129 5.27 27.24 -3.98
CA TYR A 129 4.93 25.86 -4.32
C TYR A 129 3.56 25.49 -3.78
N SER A 130 2.75 24.83 -4.60
CA SER A 130 1.55 24.13 -4.15
C SER A 130 1.90 23.00 -3.18
N LYS A 131 0.89 22.41 -2.51
CA LYS A 131 1.11 21.22 -1.67
C LYS A 131 1.72 20.07 -2.48
N GLY A 132 1.18 19.81 -3.69
CA GLY A 132 1.70 18.76 -4.58
C GLY A 132 3.14 19.04 -5.07
N MET A 133 3.51 20.29 -5.33
CA MET A 133 4.88 20.65 -5.68
C MET A 133 5.86 20.42 -4.52
N ARG A 134 5.45 20.72 -3.29
CA ARG A 134 6.26 20.41 -2.09
C ARG A 134 6.41 18.91 -1.90
N GLN A 135 5.33 18.14 -2.11
CA GLN A 135 5.37 16.68 -2.05
C GLN A 135 6.34 16.10 -3.08
N ARG A 136 6.30 16.57 -4.32
CA ARG A 136 7.24 16.18 -5.40
C ARG A 136 8.69 16.56 -5.08
N LEU A 137 8.93 17.72 -4.48
CA LEU A 137 10.28 18.09 -4.02
C LEU A 137 10.77 17.16 -2.89
N GLY A 138 9.89 16.77 -1.96
CA GLY A 138 10.18 15.78 -0.90
C GLY A 138 10.52 14.41 -1.49
N LEU A 139 9.81 14.00 -2.54
CA LEU A 139 10.13 12.76 -3.27
C LEU A 139 11.51 12.85 -3.92
N ALA A 140 11.84 13.97 -4.61
CA ALA A 140 13.19 14.18 -5.17
C ALA A 140 14.27 14.09 -4.09
N GLN A 141 14.03 14.66 -2.90
CA GLN A 141 14.94 14.56 -1.75
C GLN A 141 15.11 13.09 -1.29
N ALA A 142 14.02 12.33 -1.21
CA ALA A 142 14.06 10.91 -0.81
C ALA A 142 14.86 10.06 -1.82
N LEU A 143 14.87 10.44 -3.11
CA LEU A 143 15.56 9.72 -4.19
C LEU A 143 17.07 10.06 -4.31
N LEU A 144 17.55 11.10 -3.62
CA LEU A 144 18.97 11.44 -3.63
C LEU A 144 19.85 10.25 -3.21
N GLY A 145 20.97 10.07 -3.90
CA GLY A 145 21.93 9.02 -3.62
C GLY A 145 21.49 7.63 -4.06
N LYS A 146 20.42 7.49 -4.85
CA LYS A 146 19.88 6.21 -5.35
C LYS A 146 19.65 5.22 -4.20
N PRO A 147 18.65 5.45 -3.36
CA PRO A 147 18.41 4.62 -2.17
C PRO A 147 18.10 3.17 -2.54
N ARG A 148 18.58 2.24 -1.71
CA ARG A 148 18.25 0.81 -1.79
C ARG A 148 16.94 0.47 -1.07
N LEU A 149 16.55 1.32 -0.12
CA LEU A 149 15.27 1.26 0.61
C LEU A 149 14.61 2.63 0.56
N LEU A 150 13.35 2.67 0.10
CA LEU A 150 12.57 3.89 0.01
C LEU A 150 11.32 3.76 0.90
N MET A 151 11.19 4.66 1.87
CA MET A 151 10.06 4.72 2.80
C MET A 151 9.19 5.92 2.43
N LEU A 152 7.93 5.69 2.09
CA LEU A 152 6.99 6.73 1.65
C LEU A 152 5.77 6.76 2.56
N ASP A 153 5.61 7.84 3.31
CA ASP A 153 4.46 8.04 4.20
C ASP A 153 3.46 8.99 3.53
N GLU A 154 2.31 8.44 3.10
CA GLU A 154 1.24 9.15 2.39
C GLU A 154 1.71 9.92 1.15
N PRO A 155 2.45 9.31 0.20
CA PRO A 155 3.12 10.04 -0.88
C PRO A 155 2.17 10.68 -1.89
N THR A 156 0.91 10.25 -1.96
CA THR A 156 -0.10 10.75 -2.92
C THR A 156 -0.87 11.96 -2.42
N VAL A 157 -0.69 12.34 -1.15
CA VAL A 157 -1.41 13.45 -0.54
C VAL A 157 -1.09 14.77 -1.25
N GLY A 158 -2.13 15.41 -1.80
CA GLY A 158 -2.03 16.69 -2.51
C GLY A 158 -1.57 16.59 -3.96
N LEU A 159 -1.45 15.37 -4.50
CA LEU A 159 -1.25 15.13 -5.91
C LEU A 159 -2.62 15.01 -6.63
N ASP A 160 -2.67 15.49 -7.86
CA ASP A 160 -3.78 15.22 -8.76
C ASP A 160 -3.67 13.80 -9.36
N PRO A 161 -4.72 13.28 -10.04
CA PRO A 161 -4.70 11.92 -10.58
C PRO A 161 -3.55 11.64 -11.56
N VAL A 162 -3.13 12.63 -12.35
CA VAL A 162 -2.03 12.48 -13.31
C VAL A 162 -0.70 12.37 -12.57
N ALA A 163 -0.43 13.27 -11.63
CA ALA A 163 0.78 13.23 -10.80
C ALA A 163 0.83 11.95 -9.93
N THR A 164 -0.31 11.44 -9.48
CA THR A 164 -0.41 10.16 -8.76
C THR A 164 -0.01 8.98 -9.67
N ALA A 165 -0.51 8.95 -10.90
CA ALA A 165 -0.13 7.92 -11.87
C ALA A 165 1.36 7.98 -12.23
N ASP A 166 1.93 9.19 -12.38
CA ASP A 166 3.35 9.40 -12.63
C ASP A 166 4.21 8.92 -11.46
N LEU A 167 3.78 9.21 -10.22
CA LEU A 167 4.43 8.70 -9.01
C LEU A 167 4.48 7.16 -9.02
N TYR A 168 3.34 6.50 -9.22
CA TYR A 168 3.31 5.04 -9.23
C TYR A 168 4.15 4.42 -10.36
N ARG A 169 4.20 5.07 -11.53
CA ARG A 169 5.07 4.64 -12.64
C ARG A 169 6.55 4.73 -12.23
N LEU A 170 6.93 5.81 -11.57
CA LEU A 170 8.28 6.00 -11.04
C LEU A 170 8.62 4.93 -9.97
N LEU A 171 7.68 4.63 -9.04
CA LEU A 171 7.91 3.60 -8.02
C LEU A 171 8.11 2.21 -8.64
N ARG A 172 7.35 1.87 -9.69
CA ARG A 172 7.56 0.61 -10.42
C ARG A 172 8.95 0.56 -11.06
N GLN A 173 9.38 1.63 -11.72
CA GLN A 173 10.71 1.69 -12.30
C GLN A 173 11.80 1.48 -11.24
N LEU A 174 11.72 2.15 -10.10
CA LEU A 174 12.68 2.00 -9.01
C LEU A 174 12.68 0.59 -8.43
N ARG A 175 11.50 -0.04 -8.30
CA ARG A 175 11.36 -1.45 -7.91
C ARG A 175 12.08 -2.35 -8.89
N ASP A 176 11.86 -2.18 -10.18
CA ASP A 176 12.45 -3.00 -11.24
C ASP A 176 13.98 -2.82 -11.30
N GLU A 177 14.50 -1.67 -10.87
CA GLU A 177 15.91 -1.38 -10.65
C GLU A 177 16.47 -1.98 -9.35
N GLY A 178 15.61 -2.62 -8.52
CA GLY A 178 16.01 -3.33 -7.30
C GLY A 178 15.81 -2.57 -6.00
N THR A 179 15.20 -1.37 -6.01
CA THR A 179 14.86 -0.65 -4.79
C THR A 179 13.72 -1.35 -4.06
N GLY A 180 13.89 -1.63 -2.75
CA GLY A 180 12.78 -2.03 -1.89
C GLY A 180 11.99 -0.82 -1.45
N ILE A 181 10.67 -0.86 -1.54
CA ILE A 181 9.80 0.31 -1.30
C ILE A 181 8.73 -0.05 -0.27
N VAL A 182 8.58 0.78 0.76
CA VAL A 182 7.41 0.76 1.66
C VAL A 182 6.53 1.94 1.31
N LEU A 183 5.28 1.64 0.97
CA LEU A 183 4.25 2.61 0.68
C LEU A 183 3.21 2.60 1.79
N CYS A 184 3.23 3.60 2.68
CA CYS A 184 2.17 3.78 3.68
C CYS A 184 1.06 4.63 3.10
N SER A 185 -0.16 4.14 3.18
CA SER A 185 -1.35 4.90 2.81
C SER A 185 -2.55 4.51 3.66
N HIS A 186 -3.45 5.46 3.85
CA HIS A 186 -4.80 5.23 4.34
C HIS A 186 -5.82 5.24 3.19
N VAL A 187 -5.41 5.62 1.98
CA VAL A 187 -6.22 5.58 0.76
C VAL A 187 -5.88 4.30 0.02
N LEU A 188 -6.81 3.34 0.04
CA LEU A 188 -6.64 2.01 -0.55
C LEU A 188 -7.03 1.94 -2.04
N PRO A 189 -8.06 2.67 -2.51
CA PRO A 189 -8.48 2.60 -3.90
C PRO A 189 -7.34 2.95 -4.87
N GLY A 190 -7.14 2.12 -5.88
CA GLY A 190 -6.20 2.35 -6.96
C GLY A 190 -4.73 2.05 -6.64
N VAL A 191 -4.38 1.62 -5.41
CA VAL A 191 -3.00 1.24 -5.05
C VAL A 191 -2.68 -0.22 -5.40
N GLU A 192 -3.69 -1.08 -5.46
CA GLU A 192 -3.54 -2.53 -5.70
C GLU A 192 -2.61 -2.90 -6.87
N PRO A 193 -2.73 -2.26 -8.05
CA PRO A 193 -1.90 -2.64 -9.19
C PRO A 193 -0.41 -2.31 -9.01
N TYR A 194 -0.06 -1.56 -7.96
CA TYR A 194 1.28 -1.00 -7.77
C TYR A 194 2.06 -1.62 -6.62
N ILE A 195 1.43 -2.49 -5.82
CA ILE A 195 2.07 -3.18 -4.71
C ILE A 195 2.25 -4.66 -5.02
N ASP A 196 3.32 -5.24 -4.54
CA ASP A 196 3.57 -6.68 -4.64
C ASP A 196 2.96 -7.42 -3.45
N ARG A 197 3.02 -6.81 -2.25
CA ARG A 197 2.41 -7.35 -1.02
C ARG A 197 1.77 -6.23 -0.21
N ALA A 198 0.76 -6.58 0.57
CA ALA A 198 0.13 -5.70 1.55
C ALA A 198 0.34 -6.23 2.97
N ALA A 199 0.60 -5.32 3.90
CA ALA A 199 0.63 -5.56 5.34
C ALA A 199 -0.44 -4.70 6.01
N ILE A 200 -1.35 -5.32 6.75
CA ILE A 200 -2.48 -4.65 7.41
C ILE A 200 -2.21 -4.59 8.91
N LEU A 201 -2.09 -3.37 9.44
CA LEU A 201 -1.87 -3.08 10.84
C LEU A 201 -3.13 -2.55 11.50
N THR A 202 -3.45 -3.05 12.69
CA THR A 202 -4.53 -2.54 13.55
C THR A 202 -4.10 -2.58 15.00
N ALA A 203 -4.30 -1.48 15.72
CA ALA A 203 -3.96 -1.37 17.14
C ALA A 203 -2.53 -1.85 17.47
N GLY A 204 -1.58 -1.55 16.61
CA GLY A 204 -0.17 -1.92 16.76
C GLY A 204 0.18 -3.35 16.35
N ALA A 205 -0.78 -4.20 16.02
CA ALA A 205 -0.54 -5.58 15.63
C ALA A 205 -0.69 -5.79 14.11
N LEU A 206 0.13 -6.66 13.54
CA LEU A 206 0.02 -7.10 12.15
C LEU A 206 -1.10 -8.14 12.05
N GLN A 207 -2.19 -7.80 11.34
CA GLN A 207 -3.34 -8.68 11.18
C GLN A 207 -3.17 -9.63 10.00
N ALA A 208 -2.62 -9.15 8.91
CA ALA A 208 -2.38 -9.94 7.71
C ALA A 208 -1.21 -9.37 6.92
N VAL A 209 -0.47 -10.25 6.24
CA VAL A 209 0.59 -9.87 5.29
C VAL A 209 0.68 -10.90 4.18
N GLY A 210 0.74 -10.44 2.93
CA GLY A 210 0.87 -11.30 1.76
C GLY A 210 0.61 -10.57 0.46
N ASP A 211 0.74 -11.28 -0.66
CA ASP A 211 0.21 -10.81 -1.94
C ASP A 211 -1.34 -10.84 -1.92
N LEU A 212 -1.96 -10.06 -2.77
CA LEU A 212 -3.43 -9.97 -2.82
C LEU A 212 -4.12 -11.33 -3.03
N PRO A 213 -3.64 -12.23 -3.91
CA PRO A 213 -4.20 -13.56 -4.03
C PRO A 213 -4.15 -14.36 -2.73
N SER A 214 -3.05 -14.28 -1.98
CA SER A 214 -2.93 -14.97 -0.68
C SER A 214 -3.84 -14.37 0.38
N LEU A 215 -3.94 -13.04 0.45
CA LEU A 215 -4.85 -12.36 1.36
C LEU A 215 -6.32 -12.67 1.06
N ARG A 216 -6.71 -12.75 -0.23
CA ARG A 216 -8.05 -13.17 -0.64
C ARG A 216 -8.36 -14.61 -0.21
N ARG A 217 -7.41 -15.53 -0.37
CA ARG A 217 -7.57 -16.92 0.13
C ARG A 217 -7.69 -16.97 1.66
N GLN A 218 -6.86 -16.18 2.37
CA GLN A 218 -6.90 -16.13 3.83
C GLN A 218 -8.21 -15.55 4.37
N ALA A 219 -8.74 -14.51 3.71
CA ALA A 219 -10.01 -13.89 4.08
C ALA A 219 -11.20 -14.79 3.77
N ASN A 220 -11.07 -15.69 2.80
CA ASN A 220 -12.15 -16.55 2.29
C ASN A 220 -13.45 -15.78 2.01
N MET A 221 -13.31 -14.56 1.48
CA MET A 221 -14.46 -13.72 1.15
C MET A 221 -15.08 -14.16 -0.17
N PRO A 222 -16.40 -13.99 -0.35
CA PRO A 222 -17.08 -14.36 -1.58
C PRO A 222 -16.55 -13.56 -2.77
N VAL A 223 -16.70 -14.14 -3.97
CA VAL A 223 -16.48 -13.48 -5.25
C VAL A 223 -17.85 -13.09 -5.80
N THR A 224 -18.00 -11.85 -6.24
CA THR A 224 -19.24 -11.37 -6.85
C THR A 224 -19.19 -11.57 -8.36
N LEU A 225 -20.22 -12.24 -8.89
CA LEU A 225 -20.48 -12.31 -10.33
C LEU A 225 -21.61 -11.32 -10.68
N ASP A 226 -21.32 -10.37 -11.56
CA ASP A 226 -22.35 -9.51 -12.16
C ASP A 226 -22.71 -10.07 -13.54
N LEU A 227 -23.95 -10.53 -13.65
CA LEU A 227 -24.50 -11.23 -14.80
C LEU A 227 -25.53 -10.36 -15.47
N THR A 228 -25.45 -10.21 -16.79
CA THR A 228 -26.51 -9.59 -17.60
C THR A 228 -27.26 -10.69 -18.33
N SER A 229 -28.59 -10.73 -18.18
CA SER A 229 -29.45 -11.73 -18.84
C SER A 229 -29.48 -11.53 -20.35
N ALA A 230 -29.39 -12.62 -21.12
CA ALA A 230 -29.63 -12.62 -22.56
C ALA A 230 -31.13 -12.57 -22.93
N GLY A 231 -32.03 -12.87 -21.97
CA GLY A 231 -33.47 -12.92 -22.14
C GLY A 231 -34.22 -12.52 -20.88
N ASP A 232 -34.97 -13.44 -20.28
CA ASP A 232 -35.67 -13.18 -19.02
C ASP A 232 -34.75 -13.36 -17.82
N VAL A 233 -34.74 -12.37 -16.91
CA VAL A 233 -33.95 -12.39 -15.67
C VAL A 233 -34.38 -13.51 -14.73
N GLY A 234 -35.67 -13.90 -14.76
CA GLY A 234 -36.17 -15.00 -13.96
C GLY A 234 -35.58 -16.37 -14.38
N GLU A 235 -35.33 -16.56 -15.69
CA GLU A 235 -34.64 -17.74 -16.18
C GLU A 235 -33.16 -17.75 -15.75
N LEU A 236 -32.50 -16.59 -15.82
CA LEU A 236 -31.14 -16.45 -15.32
C LEU A 236 -31.05 -16.74 -13.81
N GLU A 237 -32.00 -16.21 -13.01
CA GLU A 237 -32.06 -16.46 -11.57
C GLU A 237 -32.24 -17.95 -11.25
N ASN A 238 -33.14 -18.63 -11.97
CA ASN A 238 -33.31 -20.08 -11.84
C ASN A 238 -32.03 -20.84 -12.20
N THR A 239 -31.34 -20.42 -13.24
CA THR A 239 -30.06 -21.02 -13.67
C THR A 239 -28.99 -20.83 -12.61
N VAL A 240 -28.88 -19.62 -12.04
CA VAL A 240 -27.94 -19.33 -10.92
C VAL A 240 -28.25 -20.19 -9.71
N ASN A 241 -29.52 -20.30 -9.30
CA ASN A 241 -29.94 -21.12 -8.17
C ASN A 241 -29.63 -22.60 -8.39
N ALA A 242 -29.78 -23.09 -9.60
CA ALA A 242 -29.41 -24.47 -9.97
C ALA A 242 -27.87 -24.67 -9.91
N ALA A 243 -27.08 -23.75 -10.50
CA ALA A 243 -25.62 -23.79 -10.54
C ALA A 243 -25.00 -23.71 -9.13
N THR A 244 -25.61 -22.92 -8.24
CA THR A 244 -25.18 -22.79 -6.83
C THR A 244 -25.78 -23.89 -5.93
N ARG A 245 -26.59 -24.80 -6.49
CA ARG A 245 -27.25 -25.93 -5.76
C ARG A 245 -28.04 -25.52 -4.54
N GLY A 246 -28.68 -24.35 -4.62
CA GLY A 246 -29.53 -23.82 -3.53
C GLY A 246 -28.76 -23.44 -2.26
N ARG A 247 -27.44 -23.21 -2.35
CA ARG A 247 -26.67 -22.64 -1.23
C ARG A 247 -27.09 -21.20 -1.03
N GLU A 248 -26.94 -20.70 0.20
CA GLU A 248 -27.20 -19.29 0.51
C GLU A 248 -26.24 -18.37 -0.28
N THR A 249 -26.69 -17.96 -1.44
CA THR A 249 -26.03 -16.95 -2.26
C THR A 249 -26.79 -15.65 -2.09
N VAL A 250 -26.06 -14.55 -1.86
CA VAL A 250 -26.69 -13.23 -1.83
C VAL A 250 -26.96 -12.83 -3.27
N LEU A 251 -28.24 -12.88 -3.67
CA LEU A 251 -28.72 -12.46 -4.97
C LEU A 251 -29.25 -11.02 -4.88
N ARG A 252 -28.71 -10.14 -5.73
CA ARG A 252 -29.19 -8.77 -5.88
C ARG A 252 -29.61 -8.56 -7.32
N ARG A 253 -30.84 -8.11 -7.54
CA ARG A 253 -31.40 -7.85 -8.86
C ARG A 253 -31.52 -6.36 -9.11
N ASP A 254 -31.02 -5.92 -10.26
CA ASP A 254 -31.21 -4.58 -10.78
C ASP A 254 -31.52 -4.63 -12.29
N GLY A 255 -32.81 -4.47 -12.62
CA GLY A 255 -33.29 -4.58 -13.99
C GLY A 255 -32.99 -5.94 -14.62
N GLN A 256 -32.15 -5.96 -15.67
CA GLN A 256 -31.67 -7.19 -16.34
C GLN A 256 -30.34 -7.70 -15.78
N GLN A 257 -29.82 -7.08 -14.73
CA GLN A 257 -28.59 -7.50 -14.07
C GLN A 257 -28.89 -8.28 -12.81
N LEU A 258 -28.06 -9.28 -12.55
CA LEU A 258 -28.10 -10.11 -11.36
C LEU A 258 -26.70 -10.19 -10.79
N SER A 259 -26.50 -9.70 -9.55
CA SER A 259 -25.24 -9.83 -8.82
C SER A 259 -25.34 -11.02 -7.85
N VAL A 260 -24.36 -11.90 -7.90
CA VAL A 260 -24.33 -13.16 -7.12
C VAL A 260 -23.04 -13.26 -6.37
N ASP A 261 -23.10 -13.38 -5.05
CA ASP A 261 -21.93 -13.68 -4.22
C ASP A 261 -21.76 -15.20 -4.10
N ILE A 262 -20.61 -15.73 -4.54
CA ILE A 262 -20.30 -17.15 -4.56
C ILE A 262 -19.02 -17.46 -3.79
N ASP A 263 -18.92 -18.67 -3.24
CA ASP A 263 -17.69 -19.16 -2.63
C ASP A 263 -16.56 -19.20 -3.66
N PRO A 264 -15.36 -18.67 -3.34
CA PRO A 264 -14.20 -18.68 -4.25
C PRO A 264 -13.85 -20.07 -4.81
N HIS A 265 -14.06 -21.12 -4.03
CA HIS A 265 -13.79 -22.50 -4.43
C HIS A 265 -14.80 -23.04 -5.47
N GLU A 266 -16.00 -22.47 -5.50
CA GLU A 266 -17.07 -22.85 -6.41
C GLU A 266 -17.13 -22.01 -7.67
N LYS A 267 -16.32 -20.97 -7.76
CA LYS A 267 -16.32 -20.02 -8.89
C LYS A 267 -16.26 -20.73 -10.24
N MET A 268 -15.34 -21.67 -10.44
CA MET A 268 -15.16 -22.32 -11.74
C MET A 268 -16.30 -23.28 -12.10
N PRO A 269 -16.77 -24.18 -11.21
CA PRO A 269 -17.96 -25.00 -11.46
C PRO A 269 -19.19 -24.16 -11.79
N VAL A 270 -19.49 -23.13 -11.00
CA VAL A 270 -20.65 -22.27 -11.21
C VAL A 270 -20.54 -21.54 -12.57
N LEU A 271 -19.40 -20.98 -12.90
CA LEU A 271 -19.18 -20.33 -14.19
C LEU A 271 -19.38 -21.27 -15.38
N GLN A 272 -18.90 -22.51 -15.29
CA GLN A 272 -19.09 -23.52 -16.35
C GLN A 272 -20.58 -23.81 -16.60
N GLU A 273 -21.37 -24.01 -15.54
CA GLU A 273 -22.81 -24.24 -15.66
C GLU A 273 -23.55 -23.01 -16.22
N LEU A 274 -23.22 -21.81 -15.72
CA LEU A 274 -23.81 -20.56 -16.18
C LEU A 274 -23.52 -20.29 -17.66
N LEU A 275 -22.28 -20.47 -18.11
CA LEU A 275 -21.90 -20.25 -19.53
C LEU A 275 -22.53 -21.30 -20.45
N ALA A 276 -22.67 -22.53 -20.00
CA ALA A 276 -23.30 -23.59 -20.78
C ALA A 276 -24.82 -23.40 -20.97
N SER A 277 -25.49 -22.63 -20.09
CA SER A 277 -26.91 -22.38 -20.17
C SER A 277 -27.35 -21.48 -21.34
N GLY A 278 -26.44 -20.62 -21.83
CA GLY A 278 -26.76 -19.57 -22.81
C GLY A 278 -27.63 -18.44 -22.30
N ALA A 279 -27.94 -18.40 -20.99
CA ALA A 279 -28.81 -17.39 -20.37
C ALA A 279 -28.10 -16.05 -20.12
N ILE A 280 -26.78 -15.98 -20.32
CA ILE A 280 -25.93 -14.83 -20.02
C ILE A 280 -25.57 -14.09 -21.32
N ALA A 281 -25.80 -12.77 -21.35
CA ALA A 281 -25.36 -11.89 -22.41
C ALA A 281 -23.96 -11.29 -22.09
N ASP A 282 -23.73 -10.96 -20.83
CA ASP A 282 -22.45 -10.40 -20.35
C ASP A 282 -22.15 -10.85 -18.91
N LEU A 283 -20.88 -10.90 -18.57
CA LEU A 283 -20.39 -11.36 -17.26
C LEU A 283 -19.18 -10.52 -16.81
N SER A 284 -19.25 -9.99 -15.59
CA SER A 284 -18.11 -9.42 -14.87
C SER A 284 -17.85 -10.20 -13.59
N ILE A 285 -16.57 -10.34 -13.23
CA ILE A 285 -16.13 -11.03 -12.02
C ILE A 285 -15.42 -10.04 -11.13
N HIS A 286 -15.96 -9.79 -9.94
CA HIS A 286 -15.39 -8.90 -8.95
C HIS A 286 -14.83 -9.71 -7.79
N GLN A 287 -13.50 -9.70 -7.69
CA GLN A 287 -12.83 -10.26 -6.51
C GLN A 287 -12.81 -9.21 -5.41
N PRO A 288 -12.78 -9.61 -4.12
CA PRO A 288 -12.61 -8.68 -3.01
C PRO A 288 -11.43 -7.74 -3.26
N SER A 289 -11.70 -6.44 -3.17
CA SER A 289 -10.69 -5.39 -3.29
C SER A 289 -9.77 -5.35 -2.07
N LEU A 290 -8.68 -4.62 -2.15
CA LEU A 290 -7.82 -4.36 -0.99
C LEU A 290 -8.60 -3.66 0.14
N GLU A 291 -9.59 -2.83 -0.21
CA GLU A 291 -10.46 -2.16 0.76
C GLU A 291 -11.37 -3.17 1.49
N ASP A 292 -11.97 -4.11 0.77
CA ASP A 292 -12.77 -5.18 1.36
C ASP A 292 -11.93 -6.07 2.29
N LEU A 293 -10.73 -6.45 1.86
CA LEU A 293 -9.77 -7.20 2.66
C LEU A 293 -9.36 -6.43 3.93
N TYR A 294 -9.12 -5.13 3.79
CA TYR A 294 -8.77 -4.27 4.91
C TYR A 294 -9.91 -4.23 5.94
N VAL A 295 -11.15 -4.00 5.51
CA VAL A 295 -12.32 -4.00 6.40
C VAL A 295 -12.49 -5.36 7.07
N HIS A 296 -12.34 -6.45 6.33
CA HIS A 296 -12.42 -7.82 6.87
C HIS A 296 -11.40 -8.07 7.98
N PHE A 297 -10.12 -7.80 7.73
CA PHE A 297 -9.05 -8.07 8.71
C PHE A 297 -9.11 -7.15 9.93
N ILE A 298 -9.56 -5.90 9.78
CA ILE A 298 -9.80 -5.00 10.92
C ILE A 298 -10.99 -5.46 11.74
N GLY A 299 -12.09 -5.87 11.11
CA GLY A 299 -13.27 -6.38 11.79
C GLY A 299 -12.97 -7.65 12.59
N ALA A 300 -12.23 -8.58 12.02
CA ALA A 300 -11.77 -9.79 12.69
C ALA A 300 -10.84 -9.48 13.88
N GLY A 301 -9.91 -8.54 13.75
CA GLY A 301 -9.01 -8.10 14.82
C GLY A 301 -9.73 -7.34 15.94
N GLY A 302 -10.75 -6.56 15.62
CA GLY A 302 -11.56 -5.80 16.60
C GLY A 302 -12.41 -6.69 17.52
N LEU A 303 -12.81 -7.86 17.05
CA LEU A 303 -13.55 -8.85 17.86
C LEU A 303 -12.62 -9.60 18.81
N ALA A 304 -11.38 -9.88 18.45
CA ALA A 304 -10.40 -10.55 19.29
C ALA A 304 -10.00 -9.72 20.54
N HIS A 305 -10.02 -8.38 20.44
CA HIS A 305 -9.68 -7.51 21.57
C HIS A 305 -10.85 -7.21 22.53
N ARG A 306 -12.11 -7.49 22.15
CA ARG A 306 -13.27 -7.32 23.05
C ARG A 306 -13.58 -8.54 23.90
N GLY A 307 -12.97 -9.69 23.63
CA GLY A 307 -13.17 -10.95 24.36
C GLY A 307 -12.28 -11.17 25.59
N GLY A 308 -11.35 -10.25 25.90
CA GLY A 308 -10.37 -10.40 26.98
C GLY A 308 -10.59 -9.54 28.23
N ALA A 309 -11.77 -8.91 28.37
CA ALA A 309 -12.11 -8.12 29.56
C ALA A 309 -13.42 -8.62 30.17
N GLN A 310 -13.34 -9.70 30.91
CA GLN A 310 -14.27 -10.09 31.97
C GLN A 310 -13.48 -10.56 33.18
#